data_911e7fa13766958e0182ba72d2923bb5
#
_entry.id   911e7fa13766958e0182ba72d2923bb5
#
_cell.length_a   1.000
_cell.length_b   1.000
_cell.length_c   1.000
_cell.angle_alpha   90.00
_cell.angle_beta   90.00
_cell.angle_gamma   90.00
#
_symmetry.space_group_name_H-M   'P 1'
#
loop_
_entity.id
_entity.type
_entity.pdbx_description
1 polymer ?
#
loop_
_entity_poly.entity_id
_entity_poly.type
_entity_poly.pdbx_seq_one_letter_code
_entity_poly.pdbx_strand_id
1 'polypeptide(L)'
;MSVATHTPPAAPKEEYFKYTNLGPLLFGLVGAGLISLMICLMGAFVFGLKQFLFSWLFGFIYFFTMTVGSLFWVMLHYAVDAEWSVVVRRLLETVAGMFKYIWVFFLPILIWAPHIYNWMNIAPGVDPVLDSKRALLTPWFWMLRAAIYFAFFFTASYLYKRFSTEQDHTGDPGCTTRCRKLSFGGIPLFAICTTFAGVDWLMSINYHWYSTMWGVYIFAGSAWS
;
A
#
# COMPACT_ATOMS: atom_id res chain seq x y z
N MET A 1 12.52 31.02 -51.68
CA MET A 1 12.85 29.94 -50.73
C MET A 1 11.58 29.48 -50.07
N SER A 2 11.00 28.36 -50.53
CA SER A 2 9.75 27.80 -49.96
C SER A 2 10.11 27.01 -48.72
N VAL A 3 9.58 27.45 -47.56
CA VAL A 3 9.71 26.72 -46.29
C VAL A 3 8.78 25.50 -46.40
N ALA A 4 9.36 24.32 -46.55
CA ALA A 4 8.64 23.07 -46.49
C ALA A 4 8.08 22.89 -45.07
N THR A 5 6.75 22.98 -44.92
CA THR A 5 6.06 22.65 -43.68
C THR A 5 6.21 21.14 -43.45
N HIS A 6 7.06 20.76 -42.52
CA HIS A 6 7.19 19.40 -42.04
C HIS A 6 5.90 19.04 -41.28
N THR A 7 4.99 18.35 -41.94
CA THR A 7 3.86 17.69 -41.25
C THR A 7 4.44 16.52 -40.46
N PRO A 8 4.30 16.49 -39.13
CA PRO A 8 4.78 15.35 -38.36
C PRO A 8 4.09 14.05 -38.85
N PRO A 9 4.79 12.93 -38.89
CA PRO A 9 4.19 11.66 -39.29
C PRO A 9 3.02 11.35 -38.36
N ALA A 10 1.90 10.89 -38.95
CA ALA A 10 0.73 10.46 -38.23
C ALA A 10 1.16 9.44 -37.16
N ALA A 11 0.74 9.69 -35.90
CA ALA A 11 1.02 8.78 -34.80
C ALA A 11 0.57 7.37 -35.21
N PRO A 12 1.38 6.33 -34.98
CA PRO A 12 1.01 4.97 -35.28
C PRO A 12 -0.31 4.67 -34.57
N LYS A 13 -1.26 4.07 -35.30
CA LYS A 13 -2.51 3.61 -34.69
C LYS A 13 -2.15 2.63 -33.60
N GLU A 14 -2.37 3.01 -32.34
CA GLU A 14 -2.14 2.14 -31.21
C GLU A 14 -3.03 0.89 -31.36
N GLU A 15 -2.45 -0.21 -31.76
CA GLU A 15 -3.07 -1.52 -31.68
C GLU A 15 -3.16 -1.91 -30.21
N TYR A 16 -4.24 -1.52 -29.55
CA TYR A 16 -4.53 -2.01 -28.20
C TYR A 16 -4.80 -3.52 -28.28
N PHE A 17 -3.92 -4.31 -27.70
CA PHE A 17 -4.21 -5.72 -27.42
C PHE A 17 -5.41 -5.80 -26.46
N LYS A 18 -6.61 -5.82 -27.02
CA LYS A 18 -7.82 -6.17 -26.26
C LYS A 18 -7.82 -7.67 -26.03
N TYR A 19 -7.45 -8.05 -24.82
CA TYR A 19 -7.66 -9.44 -24.39
C TYR A 19 -9.17 -9.66 -24.27
N THR A 20 -9.76 -10.26 -25.32
CA THR A 20 -11.22 -10.39 -25.47
C THR A 20 -11.82 -11.53 -24.63
N ASN A 21 -10.99 -12.37 -23.97
CA ASN A 21 -11.44 -13.58 -23.28
C ASN A 21 -10.91 -13.69 -21.84
N LEU A 22 -10.97 -12.59 -21.06
CA LEU A 22 -10.60 -12.57 -19.63
C LEU A 22 -11.62 -13.29 -18.73
N GLY A 23 -12.83 -13.57 -19.23
CA GLY A 23 -13.93 -14.14 -18.45
C GLY A 23 -13.54 -15.43 -17.70
N PRO A 24 -13.07 -16.49 -18.38
CA PRO A 24 -12.72 -17.75 -17.72
C PRO A 24 -11.60 -17.62 -16.70
N LEU A 25 -10.57 -16.81 -16.99
CA LEU A 25 -9.47 -16.55 -16.07
C LEU A 25 -9.96 -15.81 -14.82
N LEU A 26 -10.78 -14.79 -15.00
CA LEU A 26 -11.33 -14.00 -13.89
C LEU A 26 -12.21 -14.88 -12.98
N PHE A 27 -13.11 -15.70 -13.58
CA PHE A 27 -13.94 -16.63 -12.81
C PHE A 27 -13.09 -17.67 -12.07
N GLY A 28 -12.03 -18.19 -12.68
CA GLY A 28 -11.07 -19.11 -12.04
C GLY A 28 -10.37 -18.47 -10.85
N LEU A 29 -9.87 -17.24 -11.00
CA LEU A 29 -9.19 -16.51 -9.93
C LEU A 29 -10.14 -16.14 -8.78
N VAL A 30 -11.34 -15.68 -9.08
CA VAL A 30 -12.37 -15.38 -8.06
C VAL A 30 -12.78 -16.67 -7.34
N GLY A 31 -13.01 -17.77 -8.07
CA GLY A 31 -13.33 -19.06 -7.48
C GLY A 31 -12.23 -19.56 -6.54
N ALA A 32 -10.98 -19.52 -6.98
CA ALA A 32 -9.82 -19.89 -6.15
C ALA A 32 -9.71 -19.00 -4.89
N GLY A 33 -9.96 -17.69 -5.05
CA GLY A 33 -9.96 -16.73 -3.93
C GLY A 33 -11.06 -17.05 -2.90
N LEU A 34 -12.27 -17.37 -3.36
CA LEU A 34 -13.39 -17.75 -2.48
C LEU A 34 -13.11 -19.06 -1.74
N ILE A 35 -12.58 -20.08 -2.44
CA ILE A 35 -12.19 -21.36 -1.82
C ILE A 35 -11.12 -21.12 -0.76
N SER A 36 -10.09 -20.33 -1.06
CA SER A 36 -9.03 -19.98 -0.12
C SER A 36 -9.57 -19.24 1.10
N LEU A 37 -10.52 -18.32 0.91
CA LEU A 37 -11.18 -17.61 1.99
C LEU A 37 -11.98 -18.57 2.89
N MET A 38 -12.73 -19.51 2.29
CA MET A 38 -13.48 -20.53 3.03
C MET A 38 -12.54 -21.41 3.87
N ILE A 39 -11.43 -21.87 3.30
CA ILE A 39 -10.42 -22.66 4.03
C ILE A 39 -9.82 -21.84 5.19
N CYS A 40 -9.54 -20.56 4.95
CA CYS A 40 -9.02 -19.66 5.97
C CYS A 40 -10.02 -19.48 7.14
N LEU A 41 -11.30 -19.28 6.83
CA LEU A 41 -12.36 -19.17 7.83
C LEU A 41 -12.55 -20.48 8.60
N MET A 42 -12.49 -21.64 7.93
CA MET A 42 -12.50 -22.95 8.63
C MET A 42 -11.33 -23.08 9.60
N GLY A 43 -10.15 -22.56 9.22
CA GLY A 43 -8.98 -22.51 10.10
C GLY A 43 -9.25 -21.75 11.42
N ALA A 44 -10.09 -20.72 11.41
CA ALA A 44 -10.46 -19.99 12.62
C ALA A 44 -11.22 -20.88 13.62
N PHE A 45 -12.05 -21.80 13.13
CA PHE A 45 -12.80 -22.74 13.99
C PHE A 45 -11.91 -23.88 14.50
N VAL A 46 -10.96 -24.36 13.72
CA VAL A 46 -10.09 -25.51 14.05
C VAL A 46 -8.92 -25.09 14.96
N PHE A 47 -8.25 -23.99 14.64
CA PHE A 47 -7.03 -23.54 15.33
C PHE A 47 -7.26 -22.41 16.32
N GLY A 48 -8.46 -21.87 16.36
CA GLY A 48 -8.86 -20.76 17.23
C GLY A 48 -8.63 -19.38 16.62
N LEU A 49 -9.42 -18.42 17.11
CA LEU A 49 -9.48 -17.04 16.60
C LEU A 49 -8.11 -16.34 16.64
N LYS A 50 -7.33 -16.55 17.70
CA LYS A 50 -6.02 -15.89 17.86
C LYS A 50 -5.05 -16.30 16.76
N GLN A 51 -4.94 -17.59 16.47
CA GLN A 51 -4.07 -18.08 15.40
C GLN A 51 -4.52 -17.57 14.03
N PHE A 52 -5.83 -17.58 13.78
CA PHE A 52 -6.41 -17.03 12.56
C PHE A 52 -6.03 -15.56 12.37
N LEU A 53 -6.16 -14.74 13.41
CA LEU A 53 -5.87 -13.30 13.34
C LEU A 53 -4.38 -13.01 13.07
N PHE A 54 -3.46 -13.78 13.66
CA PHE A 54 -2.03 -13.64 13.35
C PHE A 54 -1.70 -14.06 11.90
N SER A 55 -2.31 -15.13 11.41
CA SER A 55 -2.17 -15.55 10.01
C SER A 55 -2.75 -14.52 9.06
N TRP A 56 -3.90 -13.93 9.43
CA TRP A 56 -4.53 -12.85 8.67
C TRP A 56 -3.66 -11.59 8.63
N LEU A 57 -3.10 -11.19 9.77
CA LEU A 57 -2.17 -10.07 9.87
C LEU A 57 -0.94 -10.30 8.99
N PHE A 58 -0.38 -11.50 8.99
CA PHE A 58 0.74 -11.85 8.13
C PHE A 58 0.39 -11.69 6.64
N GLY A 59 -0.74 -12.24 6.21
CA GLY A 59 -1.23 -12.08 4.84
C GLY A 59 -1.49 -10.62 4.47
N PHE A 60 -2.11 -9.85 5.38
CA PHE A 60 -2.32 -8.43 5.19
C PHE A 60 -0.99 -7.68 4.99
N ILE A 61 0.00 -7.90 5.85
CA ILE A 61 1.31 -7.24 5.76
C ILE A 61 2.00 -7.60 4.44
N TYR A 62 1.93 -8.86 3.99
CA TYR A 62 2.50 -9.28 2.72
C TYR A 62 1.96 -8.44 1.53
N PHE A 63 0.65 -8.35 1.39
CA PHE A 63 0.04 -7.55 0.31
C PHE A 63 0.23 -6.04 0.52
N PHE A 64 0.23 -5.58 1.76
CA PHE A 64 0.49 -4.19 2.09
C PHE A 64 1.91 -3.79 1.67
N THR A 65 2.94 -4.57 1.99
CA THR A 65 4.33 -4.26 1.60
C THR A 65 4.53 -4.23 0.09
N MET A 66 3.94 -5.16 -0.66
CA MET A 66 3.96 -5.13 -2.13
C MET A 66 3.36 -3.84 -2.70
N THR A 67 2.22 -3.41 -2.14
CA THR A 67 1.53 -2.21 -2.61
C THR A 67 2.29 -0.94 -2.22
N VAL A 68 2.83 -0.90 -1.00
CA VAL A 68 3.70 0.19 -0.51
C VAL A 68 4.97 0.28 -1.36
N GLY A 69 5.64 -0.84 -1.63
CA GLY A 69 6.85 -0.88 -2.45
C GLY A 69 6.59 -0.39 -3.88
N SER A 70 5.48 -0.81 -4.49
CA SER A 70 5.08 -0.32 -5.80
C SER A 70 4.85 1.20 -5.81
N LEU A 71 4.18 1.75 -4.77
CA LEU A 71 3.99 3.18 -4.64
C LEU A 71 5.32 3.93 -4.44
N PHE A 72 6.24 3.38 -3.64
CA PHE A 72 7.58 3.94 -3.46
C PHE A 72 8.31 4.09 -4.80
N TRP A 73 8.32 3.03 -5.62
CA TRP A 73 8.98 3.08 -6.92
C TRP A 73 8.31 4.08 -7.88
N VAL A 74 6.99 4.17 -7.88
CA VAL A 74 6.28 5.21 -8.66
C VAL A 74 6.74 6.61 -8.24
N MET A 75 6.77 6.88 -6.92
CA MET A 75 7.21 8.18 -6.39
C MET A 75 8.67 8.47 -6.75
N LEU A 76 9.55 7.48 -6.58
CA LEU A 76 10.97 7.62 -6.88
C LEU A 76 11.21 7.88 -8.37
N HIS A 77 10.54 7.14 -9.26
CA HIS A 77 10.70 7.31 -10.69
C HIS A 77 10.28 8.71 -11.17
N TYR A 78 9.22 9.28 -10.60
CA TYR A 78 8.84 10.66 -10.90
C TYR A 78 9.80 11.68 -10.27
N ALA A 79 10.35 11.42 -9.09
CA ALA A 79 11.29 12.32 -8.43
C ALA A 79 12.60 12.46 -9.20
N VAL A 80 13.14 11.34 -9.70
CA VAL A 80 14.43 11.29 -10.43
C VAL A 80 14.28 11.39 -11.95
N ASP A 81 13.06 11.60 -12.46
CA ASP A 81 12.77 11.68 -13.91
C ASP A 81 13.26 10.45 -14.71
N ALA A 82 12.93 9.28 -14.20
CA ALA A 82 13.40 8.02 -14.77
C ALA A 82 12.66 7.68 -16.07
N GLU A 83 13.21 8.08 -17.21
CA GLU A 83 12.63 7.81 -18.53
C GLU A 83 12.67 6.32 -18.89
N TRP A 84 13.68 5.58 -18.43
CA TRP A 84 13.83 4.14 -18.66
C TRP A 84 12.73 3.29 -18.04
N SER A 85 12.02 3.80 -17.04
CA SER A 85 11.00 3.06 -16.27
C SER A 85 9.58 3.15 -16.83
N VAL A 86 9.36 3.85 -17.93
CA VAL A 86 8.02 4.15 -18.48
C VAL A 86 7.19 2.87 -18.66
N VAL A 87 7.79 1.78 -19.16
CA VAL A 87 7.10 0.50 -19.40
C VAL A 87 6.65 -0.15 -18.09
N VAL A 88 7.50 -0.13 -17.05
CA VAL A 88 7.24 -0.78 -15.76
C VAL A 88 6.35 0.10 -14.87
N ARG A 89 6.43 1.41 -15.03
CA ARG A 89 5.71 2.40 -14.20
C ARG A 89 4.21 2.15 -14.19
N ARG A 90 3.60 1.85 -15.33
CA ARG A 90 2.16 1.59 -15.43
C ARG A 90 1.73 0.34 -14.63
N LEU A 91 2.58 -0.69 -14.61
CA LEU A 91 2.35 -1.87 -13.78
C LEU A 91 2.39 -1.51 -12.28
N LEU A 92 3.43 -0.77 -11.87
CA LEU A 92 3.59 -0.30 -10.48
C LEU A 92 2.42 0.60 -10.04
N GLU A 93 1.97 1.53 -10.90
CA GLU A 93 0.79 2.37 -10.65
C GLU A 93 -0.48 1.53 -10.48
N THR A 94 -0.60 0.44 -11.20
CA THR A 94 -1.76 -0.46 -11.09
C THR A 94 -1.74 -1.22 -9.79
N VAL A 95 -0.57 -1.75 -9.38
CA VAL A 95 -0.40 -2.42 -8.09
C VAL A 95 -0.60 -1.41 -6.94
N ALA A 96 0.01 -0.23 -7.00
CA ALA A 96 -0.21 0.84 -6.02
C ALA A 96 -1.69 1.24 -5.92
N GLY A 97 -2.43 1.21 -7.02
CA GLY A 97 -3.87 1.46 -7.04
C GLY A 97 -4.72 0.47 -6.22
N MET A 98 -4.13 -0.66 -5.78
CA MET A 98 -4.79 -1.62 -4.90
C MET A 98 -5.02 -1.07 -3.48
N PHE A 99 -4.41 0.07 -3.08
CA PHE A 99 -4.74 0.74 -1.83
C PHE A 99 -6.24 1.05 -1.69
N LYS A 100 -6.94 1.21 -2.79
CA LYS A 100 -8.39 1.33 -2.84
C LYS A 100 -9.13 0.17 -2.14
N TYR A 101 -8.50 -1.02 -2.07
CA TYR A 101 -9.13 -2.24 -1.52
C TYR A 101 -8.42 -2.75 -0.26
N ILE A 102 -7.15 -2.46 -0.06
CA ILE A 102 -6.33 -3.02 1.03
C ILE A 102 -6.88 -2.69 2.42
N TRP A 103 -7.51 -1.53 2.61
CA TRP A 103 -8.12 -1.15 3.88
C TRP A 103 -9.23 -2.13 4.32
N VAL A 104 -9.91 -2.79 3.36
CA VAL A 104 -10.94 -3.80 3.66
C VAL A 104 -10.30 -5.01 4.35
N PHE A 105 -9.11 -5.42 3.93
CA PHE A 105 -8.37 -6.51 4.56
C PHE A 105 -7.82 -6.13 5.95
N PHE A 106 -7.77 -4.85 6.28
CA PHE A 106 -7.40 -4.39 7.60
C PHE A 106 -8.58 -4.44 8.60
N LEU A 107 -9.82 -4.47 8.13
CA LEU A 107 -11.01 -4.48 8.99
C LEU A 107 -11.02 -5.62 10.05
N PRO A 108 -10.71 -6.88 9.71
CA PRO A 108 -10.65 -7.93 10.74
C PRO A 108 -9.61 -7.63 11.82
N ILE A 109 -8.46 -7.05 11.46
CA ILE A 109 -7.41 -6.67 12.40
C ILE A 109 -7.92 -5.54 13.32
N LEU A 110 -8.65 -4.59 12.77
CA LEU A 110 -9.23 -3.47 13.53
C LEU A 110 -10.32 -3.93 14.51
N ILE A 111 -11.24 -4.81 14.05
CA ILE A 111 -12.37 -5.30 14.85
C ILE A 111 -11.90 -6.15 16.02
N TRP A 112 -10.93 -7.04 15.78
CA TRP A 112 -10.39 -7.94 16.81
C TRP A 112 -9.00 -7.53 17.30
N ALA A 113 -8.65 -6.23 17.21
CA ALA A 113 -7.37 -5.69 17.66
C ALA A 113 -6.96 -6.13 19.07
N PRO A 114 -7.84 -6.17 20.10
CA PRO A 114 -7.48 -6.61 21.44
C PRO A 114 -7.01 -8.06 21.54
N HIS A 115 -7.34 -8.92 20.57
CA HIS A 115 -6.86 -10.31 20.53
C HIS A 115 -5.43 -10.44 19.95
N ILE A 116 -5.01 -9.46 19.12
CA ILE A 116 -3.67 -9.39 18.54
C ILE A 116 -2.76 -8.58 19.47
N TYR A 117 -3.24 -7.42 19.92
CA TYR A 117 -2.47 -6.43 20.68
C TYR A 117 -2.82 -6.51 22.16
N ASN A 118 -2.06 -7.33 22.90
CA ASN A 118 -2.31 -7.58 24.33
C ASN A 118 -2.30 -6.31 25.19
N TRP A 119 -1.55 -5.28 24.81
CA TRP A 119 -1.48 -4.00 25.51
C TRP A 119 -2.82 -3.26 25.61
N MET A 120 -3.76 -3.55 24.72
CA MET A 120 -5.10 -2.96 24.75
C MET A 120 -5.94 -3.45 25.95
N ASN A 121 -5.60 -4.61 26.51
CA ASN A 121 -6.32 -5.25 27.60
C ASN A 121 -5.73 -4.98 28.99
N ILE A 122 -4.55 -4.31 29.07
CA ILE A 122 -3.83 -4.09 30.31
C ILE A 122 -4.25 -2.73 30.92
N ALA A 123 -4.73 -2.78 32.18
CA ALA A 123 -5.12 -1.57 32.89
C ALA A 123 -3.91 -0.65 33.19
N PRO A 124 -4.13 0.67 33.34
CA PRO A 124 -3.09 1.58 33.78
C PRO A 124 -2.53 1.21 35.17
N GLY A 125 -1.21 1.36 35.34
CA GLY A 125 -0.53 1.08 36.60
C GLY A 125 -0.08 -0.37 36.79
N VAL A 126 -0.37 -1.28 35.84
CA VAL A 126 0.02 -2.70 35.94
C VAL A 126 1.41 -2.93 35.40
N ASP A 127 1.79 -2.24 34.32
CA ASP A 127 3.09 -2.40 33.66
C ASP A 127 3.77 -1.03 33.43
N PRO A 128 4.88 -0.73 34.12
CA PRO A 128 5.57 0.54 34.01
C PRO A 128 6.09 0.83 32.59
N VAL A 129 6.47 -0.21 31.83
CA VAL A 129 6.94 -0.06 30.44
C VAL A 129 5.82 0.37 29.53
N LEU A 130 4.64 -0.25 29.70
CA LEU A 130 3.46 0.14 28.94
C LEU A 130 3.00 1.55 29.32
N ASP A 131 3.03 1.89 30.61
CA ASP A 131 2.58 3.20 31.09
C ASP A 131 3.43 4.33 30.52
N SER A 132 4.74 4.13 30.37
CA SER A 132 5.61 5.10 29.70
C SER A 132 5.27 5.30 28.21
N LYS A 133 4.66 4.31 27.56
CA LYS A 133 4.29 4.31 26.14
C LYS A 133 2.81 4.62 25.89
N ARG A 134 1.99 4.77 26.93
CA ARG A 134 0.53 4.99 26.80
C ARG A 134 0.15 6.22 25.99
N ALA A 135 1.02 7.24 25.94
CA ALA A 135 0.79 8.39 25.05
C ALA A 135 0.63 7.99 23.58
N LEU A 136 1.34 6.93 23.16
CA LEU A 136 1.30 6.40 21.80
C LEU A 136 0.41 5.15 21.69
N LEU A 137 0.44 4.26 22.69
CA LEU A 137 -0.29 3.00 22.72
C LEU A 137 -1.66 3.17 23.42
N THR A 138 -2.49 4.05 22.86
CA THR A 138 -3.89 4.21 23.21
C THR A 138 -4.76 3.72 22.06
N PRO A 139 -5.79 2.86 22.27
CA PRO A 139 -6.53 2.22 21.18
C PRO A 139 -7.09 3.22 20.16
N TRP A 140 -7.73 4.30 20.64
CA TRP A 140 -8.30 5.29 19.73
C TRP A 140 -7.23 6.02 18.90
N PHE A 141 -6.09 6.34 19.52
CA PHE A 141 -4.99 7.03 18.84
C PHE A 141 -4.26 6.11 17.84
N TRP A 142 -4.16 4.82 18.16
CA TRP A 142 -3.69 3.80 17.22
C TRP A 142 -4.62 3.69 16.00
N MET A 143 -5.95 3.67 16.20
CA MET A 143 -6.94 3.68 15.11
C MET A 143 -6.87 4.95 14.26
N LEU A 144 -6.71 6.11 14.90
CA LEU A 144 -6.56 7.39 14.20
C LEU A 144 -5.31 7.39 13.30
N ARG A 145 -4.17 6.92 13.82
CA ARG A 145 -2.94 6.80 13.03
C ARG A 145 -3.13 5.84 11.85
N ALA A 146 -3.75 4.69 12.07
CA ALA A 146 -4.05 3.76 10.98
C ALA A 146 -4.90 4.42 9.87
N ALA A 147 -5.92 5.20 10.25
CA ALA A 147 -6.72 5.96 9.29
C ALA A 147 -5.90 7.00 8.51
N ILE A 148 -4.97 7.69 9.18
CA ILE A 148 -4.05 8.65 8.55
C ILE A 148 -3.14 7.95 7.54
N TYR A 149 -2.56 6.77 7.89
CA TYR A 149 -1.71 6.01 6.96
C TYR A 149 -2.48 5.58 5.72
N PHE A 150 -3.68 5.01 5.89
CA PHE A 150 -4.52 4.62 4.76
C PHE A 150 -4.95 5.83 3.91
N ALA A 151 -5.32 6.94 4.54
CA ALA A 151 -5.68 8.16 3.82
C ALA A 151 -4.51 8.69 2.98
N PHE A 152 -3.29 8.68 3.53
CA PHE A 152 -2.10 9.09 2.80
C PHE A 152 -1.81 8.14 1.61
N PHE A 153 -1.71 6.83 1.85
CA PHE A 153 -1.39 5.88 0.79
C PHE A 153 -2.45 5.84 -0.31
N PHE A 154 -3.73 5.89 0.07
CA PHE A 154 -4.84 5.95 -0.88
C PHE A 154 -4.77 7.24 -1.73
N THR A 155 -4.62 8.40 -1.08
CA THR A 155 -4.59 9.69 -1.79
C THR A 155 -3.39 9.76 -2.73
N ALA A 156 -2.21 9.36 -2.26
CA ALA A 156 -1.00 9.34 -3.07
C ALA A 156 -1.19 8.44 -4.31
N SER A 157 -1.57 7.17 -4.10
CA SER A 157 -1.76 6.22 -5.21
C SER A 157 -2.82 6.69 -6.20
N TYR A 158 -3.92 7.28 -5.71
CA TYR A 158 -4.99 7.82 -6.53
C TYR A 158 -4.51 9.01 -7.39
N LEU A 159 -3.75 9.94 -6.81
CA LEU A 159 -3.27 11.12 -7.53
C LEU A 159 -2.26 10.74 -8.61
N TYR A 160 -1.31 9.84 -8.33
CA TYR A 160 -0.37 9.37 -9.36
C TYR A 160 -1.09 8.70 -10.51
N LYS A 161 -2.00 7.77 -10.22
CA LYS A 161 -2.77 7.10 -11.26
C LYS A 161 -3.63 8.05 -12.07
N ARG A 162 -4.27 9.04 -11.41
CA ARG A 162 -5.09 10.05 -12.06
C ARG A 162 -4.27 10.90 -13.02
N PHE A 163 -3.15 11.49 -12.57
CA PHE A 163 -2.32 12.32 -13.42
C PHE A 163 -1.66 11.56 -14.55
N SER A 164 -1.26 10.31 -14.31
CA SER A 164 -0.71 9.43 -15.32
C SER A 164 -1.73 9.09 -16.41
N THR A 165 -2.98 8.75 -16.04
CA THR A 165 -4.06 8.51 -17.02
C THR A 165 -4.52 9.79 -17.72
N GLU A 166 -4.55 10.93 -17.03
CA GLU A 166 -4.87 12.23 -17.65
C GLU A 166 -3.83 12.57 -18.75
N GLN A 167 -2.55 12.29 -18.50
CA GLN A 167 -1.49 12.50 -19.48
C GLN A 167 -1.65 11.60 -20.72
N ASP A 168 -2.11 10.37 -20.56
CA ASP A 168 -2.36 9.47 -21.71
C ASP A 168 -3.44 10.02 -22.65
N HIS A 169 -4.42 10.71 -22.10
CA HIS A 169 -5.53 11.27 -22.91
C HIS A 169 -5.22 12.65 -23.48
N THR A 170 -4.48 13.48 -22.74
CA THR A 170 -4.25 14.89 -23.10
C THR A 170 -2.90 15.12 -23.77
N GLY A 171 -1.90 14.22 -23.53
CA GLY A 171 -0.52 14.45 -23.94
C GLY A 171 0.18 15.61 -23.20
N ASP A 172 -0.44 16.16 -22.12
CA ASP A 172 0.10 17.31 -21.39
C ASP A 172 1.31 16.92 -20.52
N PRO A 173 2.51 17.42 -20.82
CA PRO A 173 3.70 17.17 -19.97
C PRO A 173 3.59 17.81 -18.59
N GLY A 174 2.64 18.72 -18.38
CA GLY A 174 2.34 19.32 -17.07
C GLY A 174 1.93 18.27 -16.02
N CYS A 175 1.32 17.16 -16.45
CA CYS A 175 0.97 16.06 -15.55
C CYS A 175 2.19 15.41 -14.93
N THR A 176 3.26 15.17 -15.71
CA THR A 176 4.54 14.66 -15.19
C THR A 176 5.16 15.63 -14.18
N THR A 177 5.10 16.93 -14.46
CA THR A 177 5.59 17.97 -13.53
C THR A 177 4.81 17.97 -12.22
N ARG A 178 3.49 17.77 -12.25
CA ARG A 178 2.66 17.64 -11.04
C ARG A 178 3.04 16.39 -10.23
N CYS A 179 3.22 15.23 -10.89
CA CYS A 179 3.67 14.01 -10.24
C CYS A 179 5.06 14.19 -9.60
N ARG A 180 5.99 14.85 -10.27
CA ARG A 180 7.31 15.17 -9.72
C ARG A 180 7.23 16.03 -8.46
N LYS A 181 6.46 17.13 -8.50
CA LYS A 181 6.24 18.00 -7.33
C LYS A 181 5.61 17.23 -6.16
N LEU A 182 4.65 16.35 -6.45
CA LEU A 182 4.01 15.49 -5.45
C LEU A 182 5.04 14.52 -4.83
N SER A 183 5.99 14.01 -5.61
CA SER A 183 7.02 13.09 -5.13
C SER A 183 7.99 13.75 -4.14
N PHE A 184 8.39 14.99 -4.35
CA PHE A 184 9.31 15.68 -3.43
C PHE A 184 8.73 15.86 -2.02
N GLY A 185 7.45 16.16 -1.89
CA GLY A 185 6.77 16.22 -0.59
C GLY A 185 6.30 14.84 -0.12
N GLY A 186 5.94 13.98 -1.06
CA GLY A 186 5.37 12.67 -0.79
C GLY A 186 6.37 11.66 -0.23
N ILE A 187 7.61 11.62 -0.72
CA ILE A 187 8.62 10.64 -0.28
C ILE A 187 8.95 10.75 1.22
N PRO A 188 9.23 11.93 1.79
CA PRO A 188 9.43 12.05 3.23
C PRO A 188 8.21 11.61 4.05
N LEU A 189 7.01 12.02 3.63
CA LEU A 189 5.77 11.62 4.30
C LEU A 189 5.52 10.12 4.17
N PHE A 190 5.83 9.54 3.01
CA PHE A 190 5.79 8.11 2.77
C PHE A 190 6.70 7.35 3.74
N ALA A 191 7.95 7.80 3.90
CA ALA A 191 8.90 7.18 4.81
C ALA A 191 8.37 7.20 6.26
N ILE A 192 7.81 8.32 6.70
CA ILE A 192 7.19 8.47 8.03
C ILE A 192 6.01 7.50 8.17
N CYS A 193 5.05 7.52 7.24
CA CYS A 193 3.86 6.67 7.32
C CYS A 193 4.20 5.17 7.29
N THR A 194 5.15 4.75 6.44
CA THR A 194 5.56 3.35 6.35
C THR A 194 6.27 2.89 7.62
N THR A 195 7.17 3.72 8.16
CA THR A 195 7.88 3.43 9.40
C THR A 195 6.91 3.28 10.57
N PHE A 196 6.02 4.25 10.76
CA PHE A 196 5.06 4.21 11.85
C PHE A 196 4.01 3.10 11.68
N ALA A 197 3.58 2.77 10.45
CA ALA A 197 2.72 1.63 10.20
C ALA A 197 3.40 0.32 10.64
N GLY A 198 4.70 0.14 10.34
CA GLY A 198 5.48 -1.01 10.80
C GLY A 198 5.61 -1.08 12.32
N VAL A 199 5.78 0.06 12.98
CA VAL A 199 5.83 0.16 14.45
C VAL A 199 4.46 -0.19 15.06
N ASP A 200 3.38 0.42 14.54
CA ASP A 200 2.04 0.26 15.10
C ASP A 200 1.43 -1.12 14.87
N TRP A 201 1.70 -1.75 13.74
CA TRP A 201 1.04 -3.01 13.38
C TRP A 201 1.88 -4.25 13.66
N LEU A 202 3.21 -4.13 13.69
CA LEU A 202 4.09 -5.28 13.93
C LEU A 202 4.87 -5.15 15.22
N MET A 203 5.58 -4.04 15.43
CA MET A 203 6.42 -3.90 16.62
C MET A 203 5.58 -3.84 17.91
N SER A 204 4.41 -3.21 17.85
CA SER A 204 3.51 -3.08 19.01
C SER A 204 2.88 -4.40 19.49
N ILE A 205 2.98 -5.50 18.72
CA ILE A 205 2.57 -6.83 19.17
C ILE A 205 3.30 -7.21 20.46
N ASN A 206 4.60 -6.88 20.54
CA ASN A 206 5.39 -7.02 21.75
C ASN A 206 5.85 -5.64 22.22
N TYR A 207 5.07 -4.98 23.06
CA TYR A 207 5.33 -3.61 23.53
C TYR A 207 6.56 -3.48 24.46
N HIS A 208 7.09 -4.58 24.99
CA HIS A 208 8.35 -4.60 25.74
C HIS A 208 9.57 -4.46 24.84
N TRP A 209 9.46 -4.95 23.61
CA TRP A 209 10.53 -4.88 22.62
C TRP A 209 10.45 -3.60 21.79
N TYR A 210 11.61 -3.03 21.47
CA TYR A 210 11.70 -1.95 20.50
C TYR A 210 12.99 -2.06 19.68
N SER A 211 12.96 -1.55 18.46
CA SER A 211 14.13 -1.43 17.60
C SER A 211 13.98 -0.19 16.72
N THR A 212 14.98 0.68 16.74
CA THR A 212 15.03 1.87 15.87
C THR A 212 15.19 1.49 14.41
N MET A 213 15.83 0.35 14.12
CA MET A 213 16.05 -0.16 12.77
C MET A 213 14.83 -0.88 12.18
N TRP A 214 13.82 -1.17 12.99
CA TRP A 214 12.63 -1.91 12.53
C TRP A 214 11.90 -1.22 11.38
N GLY A 215 11.70 0.10 11.47
CA GLY A 215 11.09 0.89 10.41
C GLY A 215 11.89 0.85 9.11
N VAL A 216 13.22 0.85 9.21
CA VAL A 216 14.11 0.73 8.04
C VAL A 216 13.96 -0.65 7.39
N TYR A 217 13.88 -1.72 8.17
CA TYR A 217 13.66 -3.08 7.64
C TYR A 217 12.31 -3.21 6.92
N ILE A 218 11.24 -2.65 7.51
CA ILE A 218 9.91 -2.66 6.86
C ILE A 218 9.94 -1.86 5.56
N PHE A 219 10.55 -0.67 5.58
CA PHE A 219 10.70 0.15 4.38
C PHE A 219 11.52 -0.57 3.30
N ALA A 220 12.71 -1.08 3.65
CA ALA A 220 13.56 -1.79 2.71
C ALA A 220 12.88 -3.06 2.17
N GLY A 221 12.25 -3.86 3.03
CA GLY A 221 11.48 -5.03 2.62
C GLY A 221 10.33 -4.69 1.68
N SER A 222 9.64 -3.56 1.90
CA SER A 222 8.59 -3.09 1.00
C SER A 222 9.14 -2.66 -0.36
N ALA A 223 10.32 -2.04 -0.41
CA ALA A 223 10.95 -1.64 -1.67
C ALA A 223 11.44 -2.84 -2.49
N TRP A 224 11.69 -4.00 -1.86
CA TRP A 224 12.13 -5.24 -2.51
C TRP A 224 10.98 -6.19 -2.87
N SER A 225 9.79 -6.00 -2.34
CA SER A 225 8.64 -6.84 -2.62
C SER A 225 7.89 -6.42 -3.88
#